data_8e3626feb2b474d38e11538cb0bf72fb
#
_entry.id   8e3626feb2b474d38e11538cb0bf72fb
#
_cell.length_a   1.000
_cell.length_b   1.000
_cell.length_c   1.000
_cell.angle_alpha   90.00
_cell.angle_beta   90.00
_cell.angle_gamma   90.00
#
_symmetry.space_group_name_H-M   'P 1'
#
loop_
_entity.id
_entity.type
_entity.pdbx_description
1 polymer ?
#
loop_
_entity_poly.entity_id
_entity_poly.type
_entity_poly.pdbx_seq_one_letter_code
_entity_poly.pdbx_strand_id
1 'polypeptide(L)'
;MDANLDLLRMRKILIVEDEPALRDTIEAIFRDSGFMSVATASCVEEACRIYAGSPSDIAVLDVNLPDGDGFSLMSRLKRIKDVPVIFLTARDDPDDIVTGFELGGDDYIVKPFLPKELVARTIALLRRCYREDGMIVQLEHAKVDFSRAEVIRGDERLPLTGKEHDILLMLYNNAGRVISLDRLCEAVWGDNRYGYENSLMAHIRHIREKIEKDPSRPVSLITVKGLGYKLKI
;
A
#
# COMPACT_ATOMS: atom_id res chain seq x y z
N MET A 1 2.07 0.60 17.60
CA MET A 1 2.15 0.91 16.15
C MET A 1 0.72 1.11 15.66
N ASP A 2 0.48 2.12 14.85
CA ASP A 2 -0.87 2.46 14.38
C ASP A 2 -1.18 1.57 13.16
N ALA A 3 -1.95 0.50 13.35
CA ALA A 3 -2.29 -0.47 12.30
C ALA A 3 -2.87 0.20 11.03
N ASN A 4 -3.55 1.33 11.19
CA ASN A 4 -4.07 2.12 10.09
C ASN A 4 -2.95 2.77 9.27
N LEU A 5 -1.86 3.18 9.91
CA LEU A 5 -0.70 3.76 9.22
C LEU A 5 0.05 2.71 8.40
N ASP A 6 0.17 1.50 8.91
CA ASP A 6 0.83 0.41 8.21
C ASP A 6 0.03 -0.03 6.96
N LEU A 7 -1.31 0.00 7.04
CA LEU A 7 -2.20 -0.21 5.89
C LEU A 7 -2.02 0.86 4.79
N LEU A 8 -1.88 2.13 5.18
CA LEU A 8 -1.64 3.20 4.20
C LEU A 8 -0.28 3.08 3.51
N ARG A 9 0.74 2.58 4.22
CA ARG A 9 2.08 2.34 3.67
C ARG A 9 2.16 1.22 2.66
N MET A 10 1.13 0.36 2.61
CA MET A 10 1.00 -0.69 1.60
C MET A 10 0.43 -0.17 0.28
N ARG A 11 -0.17 1.02 0.28
CA ARG A 11 -0.70 1.65 -0.93
C ARG A 11 0.41 1.92 -1.92
N LYS A 12 0.10 1.68 -3.19
CA LYS A 12 1.04 1.87 -4.28
C LYS A 12 1.13 3.33 -4.67
N ILE A 13 2.36 3.85 -4.67
CA ILE A 13 2.68 5.23 -5.08
C ILE A 13 3.24 5.21 -6.50
N LEU A 14 2.80 6.13 -7.34
CA LEU A 14 3.46 6.49 -8.60
C LEU A 14 4.10 7.87 -8.44
N ILE A 15 5.39 7.98 -8.72
CA ILE A 15 6.15 9.23 -8.76
C ILE A 15 6.46 9.53 -10.21
N VAL A 16 6.17 10.76 -10.66
CA VAL A 16 6.54 11.23 -12.00
C VAL A 16 7.31 12.52 -11.88
N GLU A 17 8.58 12.46 -12.18
CA GLU A 17 9.56 13.55 -12.04
C GLU A 17 10.65 13.34 -13.08
N ASP A 18 10.97 14.35 -13.88
CA ASP A 18 11.96 14.24 -14.96
C ASP A 18 13.40 14.32 -14.44
N GLU A 19 13.66 15.11 -13.40
CA GLU A 19 14.99 15.22 -12.80
C GLU A 19 15.38 13.95 -12.04
N PRO A 20 16.41 13.20 -12.50
CA PRO A 20 16.74 11.90 -11.90
C PRO A 20 17.08 12.00 -10.41
N ALA A 21 17.89 13.00 -10.01
CA ALA A 21 18.33 13.17 -8.63
C ALA A 21 17.15 13.45 -7.68
N LEU A 22 16.19 14.27 -8.10
CA LEU A 22 14.99 14.56 -7.33
C LEU A 22 14.05 13.35 -7.28
N ARG A 23 13.86 12.66 -8.39
CA ARG A 23 13.05 11.44 -8.46
C ARG A 23 13.56 10.35 -7.51
N ASP A 24 14.88 10.09 -7.53
CA ASP A 24 15.52 9.13 -6.64
C ASP A 24 15.39 9.54 -5.16
N THR A 25 15.50 10.84 -4.90
CA THR A 25 15.31 11.40 -3.55
C THR A 25 13.88 11.19 -3.05
N ILE A 26 12.86 11.46 -3.88
CA ILE A 26 11.46 11.26 -3.54
C ILE A 26 11.17 9.77 -3.29
N GLU A 27 11.70 8.89 -4.13
CA GLU A 27 11.57 7.45 -3.94
C GLU A 27 12.17 7.01 -2.60
N ALA A 28 13.39 7.45 -2.28
CA ALA A 28 14.04 7.14 -1.01
C ALA A 28 13.22 7.64 0.19
N ILE A 29 12.69 8.88 0.14
CA ILE A 29 11.82 9.44 1.20
C ILE A 29 10.64 8.51 1.49
N PHE A 30 9.94 8.01 0.47
CA PHE A 30 8.80 7.12 0.68
C PHE A 30 9.22 5.75 1.20
N ARG A 31 10.30 5.16 0.65
CA ARG A 31 10.80 3.85 1.12
C ARG A 31 11.27 3.91 2.58
N ASP A 32 12.02 4.95 2.97
CA ASP A 32 12.48 5.16 4.34
C ASP A 32 11.31 5.42 5.30
N SER A 33 10.21 5.97 4.80
CA SER A 33 8.96 6.15 5.55
C SER A 33 8.10 4.88 5.63
N GLY A 34 8.57 3.76 5.06
CA GLY A 34 7.95 2.45 5.15
C GLY A 34 6.96 2.12 4.02
N PHE A 35 6.85 2.93 2.97
CA PHE A 35 6.05 2.57 1.80
C PHE A 35 6.72 1.45 1.00
N MET A 36 6.01 0.36 0.78
CA MET A 36 6.56 -0.86 0.19
C MET A 36 6.48 -0.89 -1.33
N SER A 37 5.52 -0.21 -1.91
CA SER A 37 5.25 -0.22 -3.34
C SER A 37 5.35 1.18 -3.93
N VAL A 38 6.52 1.50 -4.49
CA VAL A 38 6.80 2.78 -5.13
C VAL A 38 7.25 2.50 -6.57
N ALA A 39 6.55 3.09 -7.53
CA ALA A 39 6.89 3.08 -8.94
C ALA A 39 7.30 4.49 -9.36
N THR A 40 8.28 4.61 -10.24
CA THR A 40 8.80 5.89 -10.73
C THR A 40 8.71 5.97 -12.24
N ALA A 41 8.50 7.17 -12.78
CA ALA A 41 8.52 7.49 -14.20
C ALA A 41 9.19 8.84 -14.41
N SER A 42 9.82 9.02 -15.57
CA SER A 42 10.53 10.24 -15.95
C SER A 42 9.74 11.14 -16.89
N CYS A 43 8.60 10.66 -17.41
CA CYS A 43 7.79 11.38 -18.39
C CYS A 43 6.35 10.84 -18.43
N VAL A 44 5.47 11.57 -19.12
CA VAL A 44 4.03 11.25 -19.26
C VAL A 44 3.82 9.88 -19.88
N GLU A 45 4.55 9.55 -20.96
CA GLU A 45 4.37 8.30 -21.68
C GLU A 45 4.75 7.08 -20.84
N GLU A 46 5.87 7.17 -20.11
CA GLU A 46 6.32 6.13 -19.19
C GLU A 46 5.33 5.93 -18.05
N ALA A 47 4.85 7.02 -17.44
CA ALA A 47 3.85 7.00 -16.38
C ALA A 47 2.55 6.31 -16.83
N CYS A 48 2.04 6.66 -18.01
CA CYS A 48 0.83 6.03 -18.57
C CYS A 48 1.00 4.53 -18.79
N ARG A 49 2.17 4.08 -19.26
CA ARG A 49 2.48 2.66 -19.49
C ARG A 49 2.53 1.88 -18.18
N ILE A 50 3.23 2.42 -17.17
CA ILE A 50 3.33 1.82 -15.84
C ILE A 50 1.95 1.72 -15.20
N TYR A 51 1.18 2.80 -15.25
CA TYR A 51 -0.14 2.87 -14.63
C TYR A 51 -1.16 1.94 -15.30
N ALA A 52 -1.13 1.83 -16.62
CA ALA A 52 -2.01 0.90 -17.35
C ALA A 52 -1.74 -0.57 -17.00
N GLY A 53 -0.47 -0.93 -16.77
CA GLY A 53 -0.11 -2.29 -16.35
C GLY A 53 -0.43 -2.60 -14.89
N SER A 54 -0.36 -1.61 -14.02
CA SER A 54 -0.62 -1.77 -12.58
C SER A 54 -0.96 -0.41 -11.94
N PRO A 55 -2.25 -0.02 -11.89
CA PRO A 55 -2.69 1.25 -11.33
C PRO A 55 -2.22 1.46 -9.90
N SER A 56 -1.79 2.68 -9.61
CA SER A 56 -1.36 3.11 -8.27
C SER A 56 -2.55 3.65 -7.47
N ASP A 57 -2.38 3.73 -6.14
CA ASP A 57 -3.41 4.25 -5.24
C ASP A 57 -3.24 5.75 -4.96
N ILE A 58 -2.08 6.30 -5.27
CA ILE A 58 -1.79 7.73 -5.23
C ILE A 58 -0.71 8.05 -6.26
N ALA A 59 -0.77 9.25 -6.86
CA ALA A 59 0.25 9.75 -7.75
C ALA A 59 0.84 11.05 -7.21
N VAL A 60 2.16 11.18 -7.31
CA VAL A 60 2.93 12.39 -7.04
C VAL A 60 3.53 12.83 -8.37
N LEU A 61 3.07 13.95 -8.90
CA LEU A 61 3.34 14.38 -10.28
C LEU A 61 4.04 15.72 -10.28
N ASP A 62 5.17 15.83 -10.99
CA ASP A 62 5.65 17.15 -11.38
C ASP A 62 4.66 17.80 -12.36
N VAL A 63 4.48 19.10 -12.21
CA VAL A 63 3.68 19.91 -13.15
C VAL A 63 4.38 19.98 -14.51
N ASN A 64 5.71 20.16 -14.52
CA ASN A 64 6.49 20.33 -15.73
C ASN A 64 7.18 19.00 -16.12
N LEU A 65 6.76 18.41 -17.23
CA LEU A 65 7.32 17.16 -17.76
C LEU A 65 7.82 17.35 -19.19
N PRO A 66 8.86 16.63 -19.64
CA PRO A 66 9.51 16.86 -20.93
C PRO A 66 8.62 16.58 -22.15
N ASP A 67 7.60 15.74 -21.99
CA ASP A 67 6.69 15.30 -23.05
C ASP A 67 5.23 15.71 -22.82
N GLY A 68 4.99 16.66 -21.88
CA GLY A 68 3.67 17.16 -21.57
C GLY A 68 3.63 17.90 -20.23
N ASP A 69 2.48 17.89 -19.58
CA ASP A 69 2.29 18.50 -18.27
C ASP A 69 1.58 17.54 -17.32
N GLY A 70 1.78 17.75 -16.01
CA GLY A 70 1.24 16.92 -14.95
C GLY A 70 -0.30 16.90 -14.91
N PHE A 71 -0.98 17.98 -15.33
CA PHE A 71 -2.45 18.07 -15.33
C PHE A 71 -3.06 17.20 -16.42
N SER A 72 -2.46 17.25 -17.62
CA SER A 72 -2.82 16.33 -18.72
C SER A 72 -2.60 14.88 -18.32
N LEU A 73 -1.47 14.60 -17.65
CA LEU A 73 -1.17 13.27 -17.14
C LEU A 73 -2.23 12.82 -16.14
N MET A 74 -2.56 13.63 -15.13
CA MET A 74 -3.62 13.32 -14.17
C MET A 74 -4.92 12.94 -14.87
N SER A 75 -5.33 13.74 -15.87
CA SER A 75 -6.55 13.49 -16.63
C SER A 75 -6.51 12.14 -17.38
N ARG A 76 -5.32 11.73 -17.86
CA ARG A 76 -5.13 10.43 -18.53
C ARG A 76 -5.18 9.28 -17.53
N LEU A 77 -4.55 9.42 -16.35
CA LEU A 77 -4.56 8.41 -15.29
C LEU A 77 -5.98 8.19 -14.76
N LYS A 78 -6.72 9.27 -14.47
CA LYS A 78 -8.10 9.22 -13.94
C LYS A 78 -9.10 8.56 -14.91
N ARG A 79 -8.82 8.53 -16.22
CA ARG A 79 -9.63 7.76 -17.19
C ARG A 79 -9.48 6.24 -17.03
N ILE A 80 -8.35 5.76 -16.51
CA ILE A 80 -8.10 4.33 -16.30
C ILE A 80 -8.68 3.91 -14.95
N LYS A 81 -8.31 4.62 -13.88
CA LYS A 81 -8.81 4.46 -12.52
C LYS A 81 -8.71 5.81 -11.82
N ASP A 82 -9.75 6.20 -11.09
CA ASP A 82 -9.68 7.41 -10.27
C ASP A 82 -8.56 7.27 -9.23
N VAL A 83 -7.69 8.29 -9.18
CA VAL A 83 -6.48 8.29 -8.36
C VAL A 83 -6.29 9.66 -7.75
N PRO A 84 -6.07 9.75 -6.43
CA PRO A 84 -5.69 11.00 -5.79
C PRO A 84 -4.29 11.45 -6.25
N VAL A 85 -4.13 12.76 -6.45
CA VAL A 85 -2.91 13.35 -7.02
C VAL A 85 -2.39 14.47 -6.13
N ILE A 86 -1.09 14.39 -5.82
CA ILE A 86 -0.30 15.49 -5.27
C ILE A 86 0.58 16.05 -6.38
N PHE A 87 0.46 17.34 -6.64
CA PHE A 87 1.36 18.03 -7.59
C PHE A 87 2.59 18.57 -6.87
N LEU A 88 3.75 18.42 -7.52
CA LEU A 88 4.98 19.14 -7.17
C LEU A 88 5.14 20.30 -8.13
N THR A 89 5.28 21.51 -7.60
CA THR A 89 5.35 22.73 -8.44
C THR A 89 6.48 23.64 -8.01
N ALA A 90 7.05 24.40 -8.96
CA ALA A 90 8.01 25.45 -8.65
C ALA A 90 7.28 26.66 -8.03
N ARG A 91 7.99 27.44 -7.19
CA ARG A 91 7.42 28.54 -6.38
C ARG A 91 6.89 29.73 -7.19
N ASP A 92 7.22 29.80 -8.47
CA ASP A 92 7.07 31.02 -9.28
C ASP A 92 5.81 31.05 -10.15
N ASP A 93 4.89 30.07 -10.01
CA ASP A 93 3.68 30.02 -10.83
C ASP A 93 2.40 29.93 -9.96
N PRO A 94 1.91 31.08 -9.42
CA PRO A 94 0.63 31.14 -8.70
C PRO A 94 -0.55 30.70 -9.57
N ASP A 95 -0.47 30.86 -10.90
CA ASP A 95 -1.51 30.50 -11.83
C ASP A 95 -1.61 28.98 -12.01
N ASP A 96 -0.49 28.25 -11.90
CA ASP A 96 -0.49 26.76 -11.92
C ASP A 96 -1.22 26.18 -10.71
N ILE A 97 -1.08 26.79 -9.54
CA ILE A 97 -1.75 26.32 -8.31
C ILE A 97 -3.27 26.52 -8.42
N VAL A 98 -3.71 27.71 -8.90
CA VAL A 98 -5.15 28.00 -9.06
C VAL A 98 -5.75 27.13 -10.16
N THR A 99 -5.10 27.04 -11.31
CA THR A 99 -5.50 26.19 -12.44
C THR A 99 -5.56 24.72 -12.04
N GLY A 100 -4.60 24.28 -11.26
CA GLY A 100 -4.52 22.89 -10.81
C GLY A 100 -5.65 22.50 -9.85
N PHE A 101 -6.06 23.38 -8.92
CA PHE A 101 -7.24 23.16 -8.08
C PHE A 101 -8.53 23.12 -8.90
N GLU A 102 -8.68 23.98 -9.88
CA GLU A 102 -9.81 23.99 -10.80
C GLU A 102 -9.86 22.73 -11.67
N LEU A 103 -8.70 22.14 -12.01
CA LEU A 103 -8.57 20.91 -12.79
C LEU A 103 -8.70 19.63 -11.94
N GLY A 104 -8.85 19.74 -10.62
CA GLY A 104 -9.16 18.60 -9.75
C GLY A 104 -7.93 17.90 -9.15
N GLY A 105 -6.81 18.59 -8.97
CA GLY A 105 -5.72 18.13 -8.10
C GLY A 105 -6.16 18.06 -6.64
N ASP A 106 -5.70 17.06 -5.91
CA ASP A 106 -6.13 16.81 -4.54
C ASP A 106 -5.26 17.54 -3.50
N ASP A 107 -3.98 17.79 -3.79
CA ASP A 107 -3.04 18.57 -2.96
C ASP A 107 -1.86 19.08 -3.81
N TYR A 108 -1.14 20.07 -3.27
CA TYR A 108 0.01 20.74 -3.93
C TYR A 108 1.16 20.91 -2.96
N ILE A 109 2.38 20.66 -3.42
CA ILE A 109 3.61 20.85 -2.67
C ILE A 109 4.57 21.69 -3.50
N VAL A 110 5.00 22.81 -2.92
CA VAL A 110 5.94 23.75 -3.58
C VAL A 110 7.37 23.27 -3.38
N LYS A 111 8.14 23.22 -4.46
CA LYS A 111 9.59 22.95 -4.42
C LYS A 111 10.36 24.21 -4.01
N PRO A 112 11.37 24.15 -3.12
CA PRO A 112 11.83 22.94 -2.42
C PRO A 112 10.94 22.61 -1.21
N PHE A 113 10.71 21.31 -0.94
CA PHE A 113 9.87 20.83 0.13
C PHE A 113 10.64 20.01 1.17
N LEU A 114 10.07 19.89 2.35
CA LEU A 114 10.62 19.03 3.38
C LEU A 114 10.16 17.57 3.20
N PRO A 115 11.04 16.56 3.35
CA PRO A 115 10.67 15.14 3.29
C PRO A 115 9.45 14.79 4.15
N LYS A 116 9.41 15.32 5.38
CA LYS A 116 8.30 15.11 6.32
C LYS A 116 6.98 15.71 5.82
N GLU A 117 7.01 16.81 5.08
CA GLU A 117 5.82 17.43 4.51
C GLU A 117 5.21 16.54 3.44
N LEU A 118 6.02 16.07 2.49
CA LEU A 118 5.59 15.17 1.42
C LEU A 118 4.91 13.91 1.99
N VAL A 119 5.56 13.26 2.96
CA VAL A 119 5.02 12.05 3.61
C VAL A 119 3.72 12.36 4.37
N ALA A 120 3.68 13.43 5.14
CA ALA A 120 2.51 13.79 5.93
C ALA A 120 1.29 14.08 5.05
N ARG A 121 1.46 14.83 3.96
CA ARG A 121 0.40 15.14 2.99
C ARG A 121 -0.07 13.90 2.25
N THR A 122 0.86 13.03 1.83
CA THR A 122 0.53 11.74 1.21
C THR A 122 -0.32 10.88 2.14
N ILE A 123 0.06 10.73 3.41
CA ILE A 123 -0.71 9.98 4.40
C ILE A 123 -2.08 10.62 4.64
N ALA A 124 -2.16 11.96 4.75
CA ALA A 124 -3.42 12.66 4.95
C ALA A 124 -4.37 12.46 3.75
N LEU A 125 -3.85 12.54 2.54
CA LEU A 125 -4.62 12.33 1.32
C LEU A 125 -5.10 10.87 1.19
N LEU A 126 -4.23 9.91 1.43
CA LEU A 126 -4.60 8.50 1.47
C LEU A 126 -5.68 8.22 2.52
N ARG A 127 -5.55 8.78 3.74
CA ARG A 127 -6.60 8.67 4.78
C ARG A 127 -7.94 9.22 4.32
N ARG A 128 -7.94 10.35 3.62
CA ARG A 128 -9.17 11.00 3.12
C ARG A 128 -9.85 10.15 2.05
N CYS A 129 -9.06 9.62 1.09
CA CYS A 129 -9.59 8.90 -0.07
C CYS A 129 -9.95 7.44 0.23
N TYR A 130 -9.23 6.82 1.18
CA TYR A 130 -9.41 5.40 1.52
C TYR A 130 -9.96 5.17 2.93
N ARG A 131 -10.68 6.15 3.47
CA ARG A 131 -11.22 6.13 4.83
C ARG A 131 -12.33 5.09 5.02
N GLU A 132 -13.03 4.74 3.94
CA GLU A 132 -14.16 3.79 3.94
C GLU A 132 -13.85 2.48 3.19
N ASP A 133 -12.88 2.49 2.30
CA ASP A 133 -12.38 1.29 1.68
C ASP A 133 -11.44 0.58 2.65
N GLY A 134 -12.05 -0.08 3.63
CA GLY A 134 -11.34 -1.07 4.41
C GLY A 134 -10.58 -1.96 3.43
N MET A 135 -9.31 -2.23 3.69
CA MET A 135 -8.55 -3.17 2.86
C MET A 135 -9.17 -4.55 3.01
N ILE A 136 -10.23 -4.78 2.22
CA ILE A 136 -10.95 -6.04 2.18
C ILE A 136 -10.30 -6.92 1.12
N VAL A 137 -9.68 -7.98 1.58
CA VAL A 137 -9.04 -8.98 0.72
C VAL A 137 -9.96 -10.17 0.57
N GLN A 138 -10.29 -10.53 -0.67
CA GLN A 138 -11.07 -11.72 -0.95
C GLN A 138 -10.16 -12.94 -0.93
N LEU A 139 -10.48 -13.91 -0.09
CA LEU A 139 -9.92 -15.26 -0.08
C LEU A 139 -10.96 -16.26 -0.63
N GLU A 140 -10.57 -17.51 -0.81
CA GLU A 140 -11.45 -18.55 -1.39
C GLU A 140 -12.78 -18.69 -0.63
N HIS A 141 -12.77 -18.63 0.72
CA HIS A 141 -13.94 -18.88 1.55
C HIS A 141 -14.30 -17.74 2.51
N ALA A 142 -13.56 -16.65 2.51
CA ALA A 142 -13.76 -15.53 3.42
C ALA A 142 -13.24 -14.22 2.83
N LYS A 143 -13.62 -13.10 3.45
CA LYS A 143 -12.99 -11.79 3.21
C LYS A 143 -12.27 -11.37 4.48
N VAL A 144 -11.10 -10.79 4.35
CA VAL A 144 -10.36 -10.20 5.47
C VAL A 144 -10.42 -8.69 5.35
N ASP A 145 -11.06 -8.05 6.31
CA ASP A 145 -11.06 -6.59 6.45
C ASP A 145 -9.93 -6.19 7.42
N PHE A 146 -8.79 -5.81 6.86
CA PHE A 146 -7.63 -5.40 7.65
C PHE A 146 -7.84 -4.08 8.38
N SER A 147 -8.71 -3.20 7.89
CA SER A 147 -8.98 -1.91 8.55
C SER A 147 -9.79 -2.07 9.83
N ARG A 148 -10.66 -3.08 9.88
CA ARG A 148 -11.49 -3.41 11.04
C ARG A 148 -10.92 -4.55 11.88
N ALA A 149 -9.82 -5.15 11.43
CA ALA A 149 -9.24 -6.37 12.01
C ALA A 149 -10.30 -7.49 12.18
N GLU A 150 -11.04 -7.77 11.10
CA GLU A 150 -12.09 -8.79 11.11
C GLU A 150 -12.04 -9.67 9.86
N VAL A 151 -12.55 -10.89 10.00
CA VAL A 151 -12.83 -11.82 8.90
C VAL A 151 -14.33 -11.86 8.67
N ILE A 152 -14.76 -11.73 7.42
CA ILE A 152 -16.16 -11.79 7.00
C ILE A 152 -16.37 -13.13 6.28
N ARG A 153 -17.26 -13.95 6.80
CA ARG A 153 -17.65 -15.24 6.23
C ARG A 153 -19.18 -15.35 6.15
N GLY A 154 -19.71 -15.12 4.96
CA GLY A 154 -21.15 -14.91 4.79
C GLY A 154 -21.62 -13.69 5.59
N ASP A 155 -22.55 -13.89 6.52
CA ASP A 155 -23.06 -12.85 7.41
C ASP A 155 -22.29 -12.74 8.74
N GLU A 156 -21.38 -13.68 8.99
CA GLU A 156 -20.57 -13.68 10.22
C GLU A 156 -19.38 -12.72 10.11
N ARG A 157 -19.12 -12.00 11.21
CA ARG A 157 -17.92 -11.17 11.39
C ARG A 157 -17.13 -11.69 12.58
N LEU A 158 -15.92 -12.15 12.30
CA LEU A 158 -15.04 -12.78 13.26
C LEU A 158 -13.84 -11.86 13.53
N PRO A 159 -13.68 -11.30 14.75
CA PRO A 159 -12.58 -10.39 15.04
C PRO A 159 -11.23 -11.11 14.97
N LEU A 160 -10.22 -10.41 14.47
CA LEU A 160 -8.82 -10.83 14.53
C LEU A 160 -8.18 -10.23 15.78
N THR A 161 -7.41 -11.04 16.49
CA THR A 161 -6.49 -10.52 17.51
C THR A 161 -5.35 -9.76 16.84
N GLY A 162 -4.66 -8.85 17.57
CA GLY A 162 -3.55 -8.09 17.01
C GLY A 162 -2.49 -8.99 16.35
N LYS A 163 -2.14 -10.12 16.97
CA LYS A 163 -1.16 -11.07 16.41
C LYS A 163 -1.66 -11.79 15.16
N GLU A 164 -2.93 -12.17 15.11
CA GLU A 164 -3.54 -12.77 13.92
C GLU A 164 -3.59 -11.76 12.77
N HIS A 165 -3.93 -10.50 13.06
CA HIS A 165 -3.90 -9.42 12.10
C HIS A 165 -2.49 -9.20 11.53
N ASP A 166 -1.46 -9.09 12.37
CA ASP A 166 -0.08 -8.85 11.96
C ASP A 166 0.44 -10.00 11.08
N ILE A 167 0.15 -11.25 11.45
CA ILE A 167 0.51 -12.45 10.68
C ILE A 167 -0.15 -12.43 9.30
N LEU A 168 -1.47 -12.20 9.25
CA LEU A 168 -2.21 -12.16 7.99
C LEU A 168 -1.74 -11.01 7.10
N LEU A 169 -1.49 -9.85 7.68
CA LEU A 169 -1.02 -8.67 6.97
C LEU A 169 0.35 -8.92 6.34
N MET A 170 1.28 -9.52 7.09
CA MET A 170 2.59 -9.88 6.56
C MET A 170 2.51 -10.90 5.43
N LEU A 171 1.67 -11.91 5.58
CA LEU A 171 1.44 -12.94 4.55
C LEU A 171 0.77 -12.35 3.31
N TYR A 172 -0.16 -11.42 3.48
CA TYR A 172 -0.80 -10.71 2.39
C TYR A 172 0.19 -9.85 1.60
N ASN A 173 1.07 -9.11 2.28
CA ASN A 173 2.11 -8.30 1.65
C ASN A 173 3.09 -9.11 0.81
N ASN A 174 3.17 -10.40 1.07
CA ASN A 174 3.99 -11.35 0.36
C ASN A 174 3.16 -12.43 -0.32
N ALA A 175 1.92 -12.10 -0.71
CA ALA A 175 1.00 -13.07 -1.30
C ALA A 175 1.65 -13.85 -2.46
N GLY A 176 1.38 -15.15 -2.50
CA GLY A 176 1.99 -16.04 -3.47
C GLY A 176 3.43 -16.47 -3.16
N ARG A 177 4.12 -15.85 -2.19
CA ARG A 177 5.48 -16.22 -1.76
C ARG A 177 5.44 -17.00 -0.45
N VAL A 178 6.48 -17.81 -0.22
CA VAL A 178 6.64 -18.53 1.06
C VAL A 178 7.39 -17.63 2.03
N ILE A 179 6.84 -17.46 3.23
CA ILE A 179 7.48 -16.73 4.35
C ILE A 179 7.89 -17.75 5.41
N SER A 180 9.17 -17.69 5.81
CA SER A 180 9.70 -18.61 6.82
C SER A 180 9.12 -18.33 8.21
N LEU A 181 9.16 -19.34 9.08
CA LEU A 181 8.73 -19.20 10.48
C LEU A 181 9.49 -18.09 11.18
N ASP A 182 10.82 -18.06 11.02
CA ASP A 182 11.69 -17.06 11.66
C ASP A 182 11.27 -15.65 11.29
N ARG A 183 11.01 -15.43 9.99
CA ARG A 183 10.60 -14.11 9.47
C ARG A 183 9.22 -13.68 9.97
N LEU A 184 8.29 -14.63 10.12
CA LEU A 184 6.97 -14.38 10.72
C LEU A 184 7.12 -14.07 12.22
N CYS A 185 7.91 -14.83 12.95
CA CYS A 185 8.18 -14.59 14.37
C CYS A 185 8.85 -13.22 14.59
N GLU A 186 9.85 -12.88 13.80
CA GLU A 186 10.53 -11.58 13.86
C GLU A 186 9.57 -10.41 13.65
N ALA A 187 8.73 -10.49 12.63
CA ALA A 187 7.76 -9.44 12.31
C ALA A 187 6.71 -9.24 13.39
N VAL A 188 6.29 -10.31 14.07
CA VAL A 188 5.17 -10.29 15.02
C VAL A 188 5.61 -10.09 16.46
N TRP A 189 6.82 -10.54 16.84
CA TRP A 189 7.34 -10.48 18.22
C TRP A 189 8.66 -9.69 18.36
N GLY A 190 9.26 -9.23 17.25
CA GLY A 190 10.53 -8.51 17.26
C GLY A 190 11.75 -9.44 17.41
N ASP A 191 12.90 -8.87 17.83
CA ASP A 191 14.18 -9.57 17.87
C ASP A 191 14.26 -10.76 18.86
N ASN A 192 13.31 -10.91 19.76
CA ASN A 192 13.31 -11.96 20.77
C ASN A 192 12.64 -13.23 20.25
N ARG A 193 13.28 -13.92 19.31
CA ARG A 193 12.72 -15.03 18.48
C ARG A 193 12.54 -16.35 19.21
N TYR A 194 13.20 -16.57 20.33
CA TYR A 194 13.27 -17.90 20.96
C TYR A 194 11.98 -18.25 21.69
N GLY A 195 11.32 -19.32 21.26
CA GLY A 195 10.16 -19.93 21.93
C GLY A 195 8.79 -19.53 21.38
N TYR A 196 8.70 -18.69 20.36
CA TYR A 196 7.40 -18.27 19.79
C TYR A 196 6.88 -19.15 18.65
N GLU A 197 7.62 -20.18 18.22
CA GLU A 197 7.19 -21.07 17.13
C GLU A 197 5.86 -21.77 17.46
N ASN A 198 5.69 -22.26 18.68
CA ASN A 198 4.44 -22.87 19.12
C ASN A 198 3.29 -21.86 19.16
N SER A 199 3.59 -20.62 19.56
CA SER A 199 2.63 -19.51 19.58
C SER A 199 2.20 -19.15 18.17
N LEU A 200 3.14 -19.07 17.23
CA LEU A 200 2.85 -18.83 15.81
C LEU A 200 1.95 -19.93 15.24
N MET A 201 2.26 -21.21 15.50
CA MET A 201 1.44 -22.34 15.02
C MET A 201 0.02 -22.27 15.59
N ALA A 202 -0.16 -21.88 16.85
CA ALA A 202 -1.48 -21.68 17.43
C ALA A 202 -2.25 -20.55 16.73
N HIS A 203 -1.62 -19.41 16.47
CA HIS A 203 -2.25 -18.30 15.71
C HIS A 203 -2.57 -18.70 14.28
N ILE A 204 -1.69 -19.41 13.57
CA ILE A 204 -1.97 -19.96 12.23
C ILE A 204 -3.21 -20.85 12.26
N ARG A 205 -3.35 -21.70 13.27
CA ARG A 205 -4.54 -22.54 13.43
C ARG A 205 -5.80 -21.70 13.62
N HIS A 206 -5.79 -20.72 14.54
CA HIS A 206 -6.93 -19.83 14.78
C HIS A 206 -7.30 -19.00 13.56
N ILE A 207 -6.30 -18.52 12.79
CA ILE A 207 -6.54 -17.84 11.53
C ILE A 207 -7.29 -18.76 10.56
N ARG A 208 -6.82 -20.02 10.40
CA ARG A 208 -7.49 -20.99 9.52
C ARG A 208 -8.92 -21.29 9.94
N GLU A 209 -9.19 -21.38 11.23
CA GLU A 209 -10.55 -21.57 11.76
C GLU A 209 -11.49 -20.42 11.31
N LYS A 210 -10.96 -19.21 11.08
CA LYS A 210 -11.71 -18.04 10.63
C LYS A 210 -11.83 -17.94 9.12
N ILE A 211 -10.75 -18.25 8.36
CA ILE A 211 -10.70 -17.97 6.91
C ILE A 211 -10.97 -19.20 6.02
N GLU A 212 -10.80 -20.41 6.52
CA GLU A 212 -10.95 -21.64 5.74
C GLU A 212 -12.30 -22.32 5.99
N LYS A 213 -12.78 -23.04 4.98
CA LYS A 213 -13.94 -23.92 5.14
C LYS A 213 -13.62 -25.15 6.00
N ASP A 214 -12.43 -25.72 5.78
CA ASP A 214 -11.86 -26.83 6.56
C ASP A 214 -10.44 -26.43 6.98
N PRO A 215 -10.22 -26.08 8.26
CA PRO A 215 -8.91 -25.69 8.77
C PRO A 215 -7.82 -26.76 8.62
N SER A 216 -8.22 -28.03 8.51
CA SER A 216 -7.29 -29.17 8.32
C SER A 216 -6.86 -29.33 6.86
N ARG A 217 -7.61 -28.75 5.91
CA ARG A 217 -7.34 -28.73 4.47
C ARG A 217 -7.33 -27.31 3.91
N PRO A 218 -6.38 -26.47 4.36
CA PRO A 218 -6.37 -25.08 4.01
C PRO A 218 -6.09 -24.87 2.52
N VAL A 219 -6.82 -23.93 1.90
CA VAL A 219 -6.66 -23.53 0.49
C VAL A 219 -6.11 -22.13 0.34
N SER A 220 -6.33 -21.25 1.31
CA SER A 220 -5.80 -19.88 1.31
C SER A 220 -4.51 -19.77 2.11
N LEU A 221 -4.46 -20.25 3.37
CA LEU A 221 -3.27 -20.21 4.23
C LEU A 221 -2.55 -21.55 4.26
N ILE A 222 -1.63 -21.74 3.32
CA ILE A 222 -0.98 -23.01 3.04
C ILE A 222 0.31 -23.17 3.84
N THR A 223 0.53 -24.37 4.44
CA THR A 223 1.84 -24.76 4.96
C THR A 223 2.70 -25.30 3.83
N VAL A 224 3.89 -24.72 3.65
CA VAL A 224 4.93 -25.28 2.78
C VAL A 224 5.94 -25.99 3.67
N LYS A 225 5.86 -27.34 3.69
CA LYS A 225 6.60 -28.20 4.61
C LYS A 225 8.10 -27.88 4.60
N GLY A 226 8.66 -27.61 5.77
CA GLY A 226 10.08 -27.28 5.96
C GLY A 226 10.49 -25.87 5.55
N LEU A 227 9.58 -25.05 4.99
CA LEU A 227 9.89 -23.69 4.52
C LEU A 227 9.08 -22.59 5.22
N GLY A 228 7.82 -22.85 5.60
CA GLY A 228 7.00 -21.85 6.26
C GLY A 228 5.56 -21.82 5.75
N TYR A 229 5.01 -20.60 5.62
CA TYR A 229 3.61 -20.38 5.24
C TYR A 229 3.49 -19.50 4.01
N LYS A 230 2.40 -19.70 3.27
CA LYS A 230 2.08 -18.96 2.05
C LYS A 230 0.59 -18.61 2.03
N LEU A 231 0.25 -17.33 1.75
CA LEU A 231 -1.12 -16.93 1.49
C LEU A 231 -1.37 -16.94 -0.03
N LYS A 232 -2.45 -17.59 -0.45
CA LYS A 232 -3.05 -17.52 -1.78
C LYS A 232 -4.24 -16.56 -1.73
N ILE A 233 -4.29 -15.69 -2.70
CA ILE A 233 -5.40 -14.76 -2.95
C ILE A 233 -6.03 -15.15 -4.25
#